data_72f60e62287a4f07717e08476554b3c3
#
_entry.id   72f60e62287a4f07717e08476554b3c3
#
_cell.length_a   1.000
_cell.length_b   1.000
_cell.length_c   1.000
_cell.angle_alpha   90.00
_cell.angle_beta   90.00
_cell.angle_gamma   90.00
#
_symmetry.space_group_name_H-M   'P 1'
#
loop_
_entity.id
_entity.type
_entity.pdbx_description
1 polymer ?
#
loop_
_entity_poly.entity_id
_entity_poly.type
_entity_poly.pdbx_seq_one_letter_code
_entity_poly.pdbx_strand_id
1 'polypeptide(L)'
;MPWKNIWMSICRWSREKRKMVKKVMKWILIGIAALIGLVIVGVTLLMAISNYKGANYWKFTKPQGMIETKYTGMGEHEVSLAEFDAPDTVWEKYEIWYPSNLEQSDQAYPVVVIANGTGMKASKQSAIYEHLASWGFIVAGNEDEHSRTGASSAATLDFILSLNEDPQSVFYGRIDTENIGIVGHSQGGVGAINAVTRQKNGNLYKTICAQSTTSSAVAYALNQLDGELGGGWNCDTSTLSIPAFMVAGTGSADAGNVEENRLELAEGETQGICPLWWRRECSDVMPDTVPKVIGRLSGKDHGDIPFSADGYMTAWFMS
;
A
#
# COMPACT_ATOMS: atom_id res chain seq x y z
N MET A 1 39.36 66.14 -39.75
CA MET A 1 39.41 65.08 -38.79
C MET A 1 38.06 64.84 -38.09
N PRO A 2 36.95 64.56 -38.80
CA PRO A 2 35.62 64.24 -38.16
C PRO A 2 35.36 62.75 -37.88
N TRP A 3 36.01 61.82 -38.59
CA TRP A 3 35.72 60.42 -38.52
C TRP A 3 36.10 59.71 -37.21
N LYS A 4 37.07 60.12 -36.48
CA LYS A 4 37.51 59.58 -35.18
C LYS A 4 36.40 59.77 -34.11
N ASN A 5 35.71 60.85 -34.11
CA ASN A 5 34.68 61.17 -33.13
C ASN A 5 33.39 60.33 -33.39
N ILE A 6 33.08 60.06 -34.66
CA ILE A 6 31.92 59.22 -35.01
C ILE A 6 32.20 57.76 -34.61
N TRP A 7 33.40 57.23 -34.88
CA TRP A 7 33.78 55.87 -34.47
C TRP A 7 33.77 55.70 -32.95
N MET A 8 34.25 56.67 -32.20
CA MET A 8 34.27 56.63 -30.75
C MET A 8 32.81 56.69 -30.16
N SER A 9 31.90 57.43 -30.77
CA SER A 9 30.52 57.48 -30.35
C SER A 9 29.77 56.18 -30.63
N ILE A 10 30.00 55.52 -31.78
CA ILE A 10 29.42 54.23 -32.14
C ILE A 10 29.94 53.13 -31.19
N CYS A 11 31.24 53.10 -30.92
CA CYS A 11 31.84 52.13 -29.98
C CYS A 11 31.30 52.34 -28.53
N ARG A 12 31.13 53.59 -28.10
CA ARG A 12 30.58 53.92 -26.78
C ARG A 12 29.10 53.50 -26.68
N TRP A 13 28.29 53.75 -27.72
CA TRP A 13 26.90 53.36 -27.79
C TRP A 13 26.72 51.83 -27.80
N SER A 14 27.56 51.11 -28.54
CA SER A 14 27.54 49.63 -28.54
C SER A 14 27.91 49.04 -27.15
N ARG A 15 28.84 49.69 -26.44
CA ARG A 15 29.30 49.27 -25.11
C ARG A 15 28.19 49.49 -24.04
N GLU A 16 27.52 50.62 -24.10
CA GLU A 16 26.36 50.94 -23.20
C GLU A 16 25.18 50.02 -23.45
N LYS A 17 24.82 49.72 -24.71
CA LYS A 17 23.81 48.71 -25.03
C LYS A 17 24.17 47.33 -24.47
N ARG A 18 25.44 46.88 -24.60
CA ARG A 18 25.86 45.57 -24.03
C ARG A 18 25.78 45.55 -22.51
N LYS A 19 26.07 46.66 -21.81
CA LYS A 19 25.91 46.74 -20.36
C LYS A 19 24.44 46.68 -19.96
N MET A 20 23.57 47.37 -20.67
CA MET A 20 22.12 47.36 -20.45
C MET A 20 21.56 45.96 -20.65
N VAL A 21 21.89 45.26 -21.76
CA VAL A 21 21.47 43.88 -22.03
C VAL A 21 21.92 42.94 -20.92
N LYS A 22 23.19 43.04 -20.50
CA LYS A 22 23.69 42.22 -19.38
C LYS A 22 22.93 42.47 -18.07
N LYS A 23 22.58 43.71 -17.77
CA LYS A 23 21.80 44.08 -16.59
C LYS A 23 20.38 43.50 -16.67
N VAL A 24 19.70 43.61 -17.82
CA VAL A 24 18.38 43.06 -18.04
C VAL A 24 18.42 41.53 -17.94
N MET A 25 19.38 40.86 -18.60
CA MET A 25 19.53 39.40 -18.48
C MET A 25 19.78 38.96 -17.04
N LYS A 26 20.59 39.70 -16.27
CA LYS A 26 20.80 39.39 -14.85
C LYS A 26 19.49 39.40 -14.05
N TRP A 27 18.65 40.41 -14.27
CA TRP A 27 17.35 40.50 -13.57
C TRP A 27 16.36 39.45 -14.04
N ILE A 28 16.34 39.08 -15.32
CA ILE A 28 15.56 37.95 -15.86
C ILE A 28 16.01 36.65 -15.18
N LEU A 29 17.31 36.38 -15.11
CA LEU A 29 17.81 35.18 -14.46
C LEU A 29 17.48 35.13 -12.97
N ILE A 30 17.56 36.26 -12.27
CA ILE A 30 17.14 36.36 -10.86
C ILE A 30 15.65 36.06 -10.73
N GLY A 31 14.83 36.63 -11.63
CA GLY A 31 13.37 36.37 -11.63
C GLY A 31 13.05 34.89 -11.89
N ILE A 32 13.73 34.27 -12.85
CA ILE A 32 13.57 32.83 -13.12
C ILE A 32 14.02 31.99 -11.91
N ALA A 33 15.16 32.31 -11.32
CA ALA A 33 15.65 31.60 -10.14
C ALA A 33 14.67 31.73 -8.94
N ALA A 34 14.11 32.92 -8.73
CA ALA A 34 13.10 33.15 -7.70
C ALA A 34 11.80 32.34 -7.95
N LEU A 35 11.35 32.29 -9.23
CA LEU A 35 10.19 31.50 -9.62
C LEU A 35 10.41 30.01 -9.40
N ILE A 36 11.58 29.48 -9.82
CA ILE A 36 11.95 28.09 -9.56
C ILE A 36 11.98 27.80 -8.05
N GLY A 37 12.56 28.70 -7.25
CA GLY A 37 12.58 28.59 -5.80
C GLY A 37 11.16 28.51 -5.19
N LEU A 38 10.23 29.36 -5.66
CA LEU A 38 8.84 29.32 -5.21
C LEU A 38 8.13 28.01 -5.61
N VAL A 39 8.37 27.50 -6.81
CA VAL A 39 7.82 26.21 -7.26
C VAL A 39 8.35 25.07 -6.39
N ILE A 40 9.66 25.04 -6.12
CA ILE A 40 10.26 24.00 -5.24
C ILE A 40 9.63 24.05 -3.84
N VAL A 41 9.52 25.25 -3.24
CA VAL A 41 8.88 25.41 -1.93
C VAL A 41 7.42 24.96 -1.97
N GLY A 42 6.67 25.31 -3.01
CA GLY A 42 5.29 24.88 -3.19
C GLY A 42 5.16 23.35 -3.27
N VAL A 43 6.01 22.72 -4.07
CA VAL A 43 6.02 21.24 -4.23
C VAL A 43 6.39 20.56 -2.92
N THR A 44 7.43 21.03 -2.22
CA THR A 44 7.85 20.45 -0.93
C THR A 44 6.79 20.59 0.14
N LEU A 45 6.08 21.71 0.19
CA LEU A 45 4.97 21.92 1.11
C LEU A 45 3.77 20.99 0.79
N LEU A 46 3.43 20.83 -0.48
CA LEU A 46 2.39 19.89 -0.91
C LEU A 46 2.75 18.44 -0.56
N MET A 47 4.00 18.03 -0.78
CA MET A 47 4.50 16.72 -0.37
C MET A 47 4.41 16.52 1.15
N ALA A 48 4.83 17.51 1.94
CA ALA A 48 4.76 17.43 3.40
C ALA A 48 3.30 17.31 3.89
N ILE A 49 2.36 18.06 3.30
CA ILE A 49 0.93 17.95 3.62
C ILE A 49 0.39 16.57 3.22
N SER A 50 0.77 16.05 2.05
CA SER A 50 0.35 14.74 1.57
C SER A 50 0.86 13.64 2.50
N ASN A 51 2.14 13.67 2.86
CA ASN A 51 2.75 12.72 3.79
C ASN A 51 2.09 12.78 5.17
N TYR A 52 1.83 14.00 5.70
CA TYR A 52 1.12 14.16 6.96
C TYR A 52 -0.29 13.56 6.93
N LYS A 53 -1.03 13.79 5.82
CA LYS A 53 -2.36 13.22 5.65
C LYS A 53 -2.32 11.70 5.51
N GLY A 54 -1.34 11.16 4.80
CA GLY A 54 -1.13 9.72 4.67
C GLY A 54 -0.82 9.06 6.02
N ALA A 55 0.12 9.63 6.77
CA ALA A 55 0.47 9.14 8.10
C ALA A 55 -0.63 9.31 9.17
N ASN A 56 -1.60 10.16 8.93
CA ASN A 56 -2.72 10.44 9.85
C ASN A 56 -4.07 10.30 9.16
N TYR A 57 -4.21 9.40 8.18
CA TYR A 57 -5.41 9.28 7.34
C TYR A 57 -6.69 9.13 8.17
N TRP A 58 -6.64 8.42 9.27
CA TRP A 58 -7.76 8.19 10.18
C TRP A 58 -8.35 9.50 10.77
N LYS A 59 -7.55 10.58 10.91
CA LYS A 59 -8.04 11.91 11.31
C LYS A 59 -8.85 12.61 10.23
N PHE A 60 -8.67 12.22 8.97
CA PHE A 60 -9.32 12.82 7.80
C PHE A 60 -10.44 11.95 7.22
N THR A 61 -10.52 10.69 7.63
CA THR A 61 -11.61 9.77 7.28
C THR A 61 -12.88 10.18 8.05
N LYS A 62 -13.97 10.37 7.34
CA LYS A 62 -15.28 10.68 7.95
C LYS A 62 -16.09 9.39 8.06
N PRO A 63 -16.26 8.85 9.26
CA PRO A 63 -17.07 7.65 9.47
C PRO A 63 -18.51 7.87 9.02
N GLN A 64 -19.09 6.89 8.32
CA GLN A 64 -20.47 6.93 7.85
C GLN A 64 -21.38 5.90 8.54
N GLY A 65 -20.78 4.96 9.28
CA GLY A 65 -21.50 3.89 9.97
C GLY A 65 -20.90 3.57 11.33
N MET A 66 -21.54 2.68 12.07
CA MET A 66 -21.12 2.30 13.42
C MET A 66 -19.74 1.63 13.45
N ILE A 67 -19.47 0.77 12.45
CA ILE A 67 -18.18 0.07 12.35
C ILE A 67 -17.05 1.10 12.13
N GLU A 68 -17.22 1.99 11.14
CA GLU A 68 -16.22 3.03 10.87
C GLU A 68 -16.04 3.95 12.07
N THR A 69 -17.13 4.36 12.73
CA THR A 69 -17.07 5.22 13.93
C THR A 69 -16.25 4.58 15.04
N LYS A 70 -16.36 3.25 15.20
CA LYS A 70 -15.63 2.53 16.25
C LYS A 70 -14.17 2.26 15.88
N TYR A 71 -13.91 1.83 14.64
CA TYR A 71 -12.64 1.20 14.28
C TYR A 71 -11.72 2.01 13.35
N THR A 72 -12.15 3.17 12.84
CA THR A 72 -11.29 4.01 11.97
C THR A 72 -10.24 4.80 12.78
N GLY A 73 -10.53 5.16 14.02
CA GLY A 73 -9.56 5.81 14.90
C GLY A 73 -8.47 4.86 15.39
N MET A 74 -7.40 5.41 15.92
CA MET A 74 -6.38 4.60 16.62
C MET A 74 -7.01 3.85 17.80
N GLY A 75 -6.52 2.64 18.07
CA GLY A 75 -6.86 1.85 19.24
C GLY A 75 -6.23 2.39 20.53
N GLU A 76 -6.29 1.61 21.60
CA GLU A 76 -5.89 2.03 22.95
C GLU A 76 -4.40 1.81 23.25
N HIS A 77 -3.69 1.04 22.40
CA HIS A 77 -2.30 0.70 22.65
C HIS A 77 -1.35 1.75 22.04
N GLU A 78 -0.34 2.12 22.80
CA GLU A 78 0.87 2.71 22.25
C GLU A 78 1.60 1.65 21.41
N VAL A 79 2.30 2.08 20.37
CA VAL A 79 2.87 1.18 19.36
C VAL A 79 4.39 1.30 19.33
N SER A 80 5.04 0.16 19.24
CA SER A 80 6.49 0.02 19.01
C SER A 80 6.76 -0.65 17.67
N LEU A 81 7.95 -0.41 17.12
CA LEU A 81 8.47 -1.01 15.89
C LEU A 81 9.76 -1.77 16.19
N ALA A 82 9.84 -3.00 15.71
CA ALA A 82 11.07 -3.77 15.59
C ALA A 82 11.41 -4.05 14.13
N GLU A 83 12.64 -3.81 13.74
CA GLU A 83 13.15 -4.06 12.40
C GLU A 83 14.22 -5.13 12.45
N PHE A 84 14.22 -6.03 11.46
CA PHE A 84 15.16 -7.14 11.37
C PHE A 84 15.70 -7.24 9.96
N ASP A 85 17.02 -7.23 9.83
CA ASP A 85 17.69 -7.42 8.54
C ASP A 85 17.53 -8.85 8.04
N ALA A 86 17.28 -8.99 6.74
CA ALA A 86 17.17 -10.26 6.03
C ALA A 86 17.95 -10.19 4.69
N PRO A 87 19.29 -9.98 4.76
CA PRO A 87 20.12 -9.64 3.59
C PRO A 87 20.17 -10.74 2.52
N ASP A 88 19.87 -11.98 2.88
CA ASP A 88 19.88 -13.11 1.94
C ASP A 88 18.52 -13.30 1.23
N THR A 89 17.60 -12.36 1.38
CA THR A 89 16.27 -12.37 0.77
C THR A 89 16.10 -11.20 -0.20
N VAL A 90 15.14 -11.31 -1.12
CA VAL A 90 14.79 -10.22 -2.06
C VAL A 90 14.09 -9.05 -1.37
N TRP A 91 13.59 -9.24 -0.15
CA TRP A 91 12.93 -8.19 0.64
C TRP A 91 13.83 -7.56 1.71
N GLU A 92 15.04 -8.05 1.91
CA GLU A 92 16.13 -7.47 2.70
C GLU A 92 15.82 -7.15 4.18
N LYS A 93 14.57 -6.96 4.55
CA LYS A 93 14.16 -6.56 5.90
C LYS A 93 12.73 -7.02 6.24
N TYR A 94 12.50 -7.33 7.54
CA TYR A 94 11.18 -7.46 8.14
C TYR A 94 10.90 -6.26 9.05
N GLU A 95 9.65 -5.80 9.07
CA GLU A 95 9.12 -4.84 10.01
C GLU A 95 7.99 -5.45 10.84
N ILE A 96 8.06 -5.29 12.16
CA ILE A 96 7.06 -5.80 13.10
C ILE A 96 6.62 -4.65 13.97
N TRP A 97 5.36 -4.26 13.83
CA TRP A 97 4.70 -3.25 14.65
C TRP A 97 3.86 -3.95 15.72
N TYR A 98 3.93 -3.50 16.97
CA TYR A 98 3.30 -4.21 18.08
C TYR A 98 2.91 -3.26 19.22
N PRO A 99 1.92 -3.63 20.08
CA PRO A 99 1.60 -2.89 21.30
C PRO A 99 2.83 -2.77 22.21
N SER A 100 3.21 -1.54 22.60
CA SER A 100 4.42 -1.28 23.38
C SER A 100 4.41 -1.98 24.75
N ASN A 101 3.22 -2.29 25.30
CA ASN A 101 3.08 -3.02 26.54
C ASN A 101 3.37 -4.53 26.41
N LEU A 102 3.57 -5.06 25.20
CA LEU A 102 3.91 -6.46 24.96
C LEU A 102 5.14 -6.89 25.75
N GLU A 103 6.17 -6.05 25.83
CA GLU A 103 7.41 -6.33 26.55
C GLU A 103 7.22 -6.51 28.07
N GLN A 104 6.14 -5.98 28.63
CA GLN A 104 5.83 -5.98 30.06
C GLN A 104 4.62 -6.86 30.41
N SER A 105 3.98 -7.46 29.40
CA SER A 105 2.78 -8.27 29.52
C SER A 105 3.11 -9.74 29.39
N ASP A 106 2.38 -10.58 30.11
CA ASP A 106 2.40 -12.04 29.89
C ASP A 106 1.34 -12.50 28.86
N GLN A 107 0.60 -11.56 28.28
CA GLN A 107 -0.44 -11.83 27.30
C GLN A 107 0.18 -12.16 25.93
N ALA A 108 -0.38 -13.13 25.23
CA ALA A 108 -0.13 -13.34 23.80
C ALA A 108 -1.07 -12.47 22.95
N TYR A 109 -0.56 -11.99 21.82
CA TYR A 109 -1.25 -11.08 20.91
C TYR A 109 -1.49 -11.74 19.56
N PRO A 110 -2.65 -11.53 18.93
CA PRO A 110 -2.93 -12.03 17.59
C PRO A 110 -2.00 -11.37 16.55
N VAL A 111 -1.74 -12.10 15.47
CA VAL A 111 -0.86 -11.64 14.38
C VAL A 111 -1.65 -11.28 13.14
N VAL A 112 -1.26 -10.19 12.48
CA VAL A 112 -1.70 -9.86 11.13
C VAL A 112 -0.46 -9.72 10.23
N VAL A 113 -0.37 -10.56 9.21
CA VAL A 113 0.64 -10.43 8.16
C VAL A 113 0.10 -9.54 7.04
N ILE A 114 0.90 -8.59 6.57
CA ILE A 114 0.53 -7.73 5.44
C ILE A 114 1.29 -8.17 4.18
N ALA A 115 0.54 -8.60 3.16
CA ALA A 115 1.05 -8.87 1.83
C ALA A 115 1.08 -7.56 1.01
N ASN A 116 2.25 -7.17 0.54
CA ASN A 116 2.48 -5.87 -0.08
C ASN A 116 1.81 -5.73 -1.47
N GLY A 117 1.25 -4.57 -1.76
CA GLY A 117 0.86 -4.18 -3.11
C GLY A 117 2.08 -3.90 -4.01
N THR A 118 1.86 -3.72 -5.32
CA THR A 118 2.94 -3.39 -6.26
C THR A 118 3.68 -2.12 -5.84
N GLY A 119 5.00 -2.23 -5.64
CA GLY A 119 5.86 -1.12 -5.23
C GLY A 119 5.59 -0.57 -3.82
N MET A 120 4.78 -1.28 -3.03
CA MET A 120 4.42 -0.89 -1.66
C MET A 120 5.16 -1.78 -0.67
N LYS A 121 6.23 -1.25 -0.12
CA LYS A 121 7.01 -1.87 0.97
C LYS A 121 6.32 -1.65 2.32
N ALA A 122 6.64 -2.46 3.33
CA ALA A 122 6.16 -2.24 4.70
C ALA A 122 6.46 -0.82 5.18
N SER A 123 7.68 -0.33 4.96
CA SER A 123 8.12 1.03 5.32
C SER A 123 7.31 2.16 4.68
N LYS A 124 6.64 1.90 3.55
CA LYS A 124 5.75 2.87 2.88
C LYS A 124 4.31 2.84 3.41
N GLN A 125 3.95 1.85 4.20
CA GLN A 125 2.61 1.62 4.71
C GLN A 125 2.52 1.71 6.25
N SER A 126 3.52 2.27 6.90
CA SER A 126 3.67 2.35 8.36
C SER A 126 2.40 2.77 9.09
N ALA A 127 1.62 3.71 8.54
CA ALA A 127 0.39 4.18 9.15
C ALA A 127 -0.69 3.08 9.32
N ILE A 128 -0.76 2.12 8.38
CA ILE A 128 -1.71 0.99 8.46
C ILE A 128 -1.22 -0.04 9.49
N TYR A 129 0.10 -0.28 9.51
CA TYR A 129 0.71 -1.16 10.52
C TYR A 129 0.51 -0.60 11.93
N GLU A 130 0.82 0.68 12.13
CA GLU A 130 0.65 1.39 13.40
C GLU A 130 -0.81 1.36 13.85
N HIS A 131 -1.75 1.60 12.91
CA HIS A 131 -3.18 1.56 13.23
C HIS A 131 -3.59 0.18 13.74
N LEU A 132 -3.32 -0.90 13.02
CA LEU A 132 -3.66 -2.25 13.47
C LEU A 132 -2.96 -2.62 14.78
N ALA A 133 -1.68 -2.26 14.95
CA ALA A 133 -0.97 -2.52 16.20
C ALA A 133 -1.57 -1.78 17.39
N SER A 134 -2.10 -0.56 17.18
CA SER A 134 -2.82 0.18 18.21
C SER A 134 -4.10 -0.51 18.69
N TRP A 135 -4.67 -1.41 17.88
CA TRP A 135 -5.82 -2.25 18.22
C TRP A 135 -5.45 -3.58 18.87
N GLY A 136 -4.16 -3.78 19.18
CA GLY A 136 -3.71 -4.95 19.92
C GLY A 136 -3.20 -6.10 19.06
N PHE A 137 -2.85 -5.85 17.79
CA PHE A 137 -2.24 -6.85 16.90
C PHE A 137 -0.72 -6.73 16.87
N ILE A 138 -0.02 -7.84 16.70
CA ILE A 138 1.33 -7.86 16.18
C ILE A 138 1.22 -7.86 14.66
N VAL A 139 1.69 -6.80 14.00
CA VAL A 139 1.56 -6.61 12.55
C VAL A 139 2.91 -6.81 11.90
N ALA A 140 3.04 -7.83 11.06
CA ALA A 140 4.30 -8.21 10.44
C ALA A 140 4.26 -8.02 8.92
N GLY A 141 5.35 -7.49 8.38
CA GLY A 141 5.55 -7.33 6.94
C GLY A 141 7.01 -7.30 6.56
N ASN A 142 7.27 -7.07 5.29
CA ASN A 142 8.61 -7.04 4.71
C ASN A 142 8.71 -5.99 3.60
N GLU A 143 9.91 -5.84 2.99
CA GLU A 143 10.17 -4.87 1.93
C GLU A 143 9.97 -5.43 0.50
N ASP A 144 9.33 -6.60 0.32
CA ASP A 144 9.04 -7.16 -1.01
C ASP A 144 8.02 -6.29 -1.77
N GLU A 145 8.38 -5.86 -2.96
CA GLU A 145 7.50 -5.10 -3.87
C GLU A 145 6.67 -6.03 -4.78
N HIS A 146 6.85 -7.36 -4.68
CA HIS A 146 6.29 -8.35 -5.60
C HIS A 146 5.65 -9.57 -4.89
N SER A 147 4.86 -9.31 -3.86
CA SER A 147 4.32 -10.33 -2.94
C SER A 147 3.29 -11.32 -3.55
N ARG A 148 2.90 -11.16 -4.82
CA ARG A 148 1.79 -11.88 -5.48
C ARG A 148 1.82 -13.40 -5.41
N THR A 149 3.00 -14.01 -5.22
CA THR A 149 3.13 -15.48 -5.07
C THR A 149 2.76 -15.97 -3.67
N GLY A 150 2.69 -15.07 -2.69
CA GLY A 150 2.51 -15.38 -1.28
C GLY A 150 3.78 -15.85 -0.57
N ALA A 151 4.90 -16.01 -1.29
CA ALA A 151 6.12 -16.58 -0.72
C ALA A 151 6.76 -15.67 0.34
N SER A 152 6.82 -14.35 0.10
CA SER A 152 7.35 -13.40 1.07
C SER A 152 6.46 -13.27 2.30
N SER A 153 5.13 -13.37 2.14
CA SER A 153 4.19 -13.40 3.28
C SER A 153 4.33 -14.68 4.11
N ALA A 154 4.55 -15.82 3.45
CA ALA A 154 4.82 -17.07 4.14
C ALA A 154 6.14 -17.01 4.93
N ALA A 155 7.20 -16.46 4.34
CA ALA A 155 8.47 -16.27 5.03
C ALA A 155 8.34 -15.29 6.21
N THR A 156 7.53 -14.22 6.08
CA THR A 156 7.24 -13.30 7.19
C THR A 156 6.54 -14.02 8.34
N LEU A 157 5.57 -14.90 8.03
CA LEU A 157 4.91 -15.70 9.05
C LEU A 157 5.89 -16.65 9.75
N ASP A 158 6.71 -17.38 8.99
CA ASP A 158 7.72 -18.27 9.59
C ASP A 158 8.70 -17.50 10.47
N PHE A 159 9.11 -16.31 10.03
CA PHE A 159 10.02 -15.46 10.78
C PHE A 159 9.40 -15.00 12.12
N ILE A 160 8.18 -14.44 12.11
CA ILE A 160 7.54 -13.99 13.35
C ILE A 160 7.31 -15.16 14.32
N LEU A 161 6.95 -16.34 13.82
CA LEU A 161 6.79 -17.53 14.64
C LEU A 161 8.13 -17.99 15.25
N SER A 162 9.25 -17.85 14.54
CA SER A 162 10.57 -18.14 15.09
C SER A 162 10.95 -17.22 16.25
N LEU A 163 10.52 -15.96 16.21
CA LEU A 163 10.73 -15.01 17.32
C LEU A 163 9.92 -15.38 18.56
N ASN A 164 8.80 -16.08 18.42
CA ASN A 164 8.03 -16.61 19.54
C ASN A 164 8.75 -17.74 20.29
N GLU A 165 9.66 -18.41 19.63
CA GLU A 165 10.45 -19.54 20.18
C GLU A 165 11.82 -19.08 20.71
N ASP A 166 12.27 -17.86 20.36
CA ASP A 166 13.58 -17.34 20.77
C ASP A 166 13.48 -16.65 22.16
N PRO A 167 14.09 -17.22 23.22
CA PRO A 167 14.06 -16.62 24.57
C PRO A 167 14.72 -15.25 24.68
N GLN A 168 15.47 -14.80 23.67
CA GLN A 168 16.09 -13.48 23.63
C GLN A 168 15.21 -12.43 22.92
N SER A 169 14.16 -12.89 22.26
CA SER A 169 13.22 -12.04 21.56
C SER A 169 12.21 -11.41 22.52
N VAL A 170 11.83 -10.15 22.29
CA VAL A 170 10.71 -9.49 23.00
C VAL A 170 9.38 -10.21 22.73
N PHE A 171 9.31 -10.97 21.64
CA PHE A 171 8.13 -11.75 21.22
C PHE A 171 8.07 -13.15 21.83
N TYR A 172 9.04 -13.56 22.64
CA TYR A 172 9.08 -14.89 23.23
C TYR A 172 7.85 -15.23 24.05
N GLY A 173 7.08 -16.23 23.58
CA GLY A 173 5.81 -16.61 24.23
C GLY A 173 4.72 -15.54 24.17
N ARG A 174 4.81 -14.56 23.28
CA ARG A 174 3.87 -13.43 23.16
C ARG A 174 3.00 -13.49 21.90
N ILE A 175 3.16 -14.49 21.07
CA ILE A 175 2.41 -14.64 19.82
C ILE A 175 1.27 -15.64 20.03
N ASP A 176 0.04 -15.17 19.78
CA ASP A 176 -1.13 -16.04 19.73
C ASP A 176 -1.18 -16.75 18.38
N THR A 177 -0.65 -17.97 18.36
CA THR A 177 -0.56 -18.80 17.16
C THR A 177 -1.90 -19.36 16.70
N GLU A 178 -2.94 -19.25 17.52
CA GLU A 178 -4.30 -19.66 17.16
C GLU A 178 -5.10 -18.53 16.46
N ASN A 179 -4.58 -17.29 16.49
CA ASN A 179 -5.24 -16.12 15.92
C ASN A 179 -4.29 -15.36 14.98
N ILE A 180 -4.11 -15.91 13.78
CA ILE A 180 -3.25 -15.35 12.72
C ILE A 180 -4.10 -14.95 11.52
N GLY A 181 -4.08 -13.67 11.16
CA GLY A 181 -4.74 -13.12 9.98
C GLY A 181 -3.76 -12.71 8.91
N ILE A 182 -4.27 -12.53 7.70
CA ILE A 182 -3.51 -11.94 6.58
C ILE A 182 -4.35 -10.91 5.85
N VAL A 183 -3.73 -9.80 5.46
CA VAL A 183 -4.34 -8.79 4.59
C VAL A 183 -3.43 -8.47 3.43
N GLY A 184 -4.02 -8.09 2.30
CA GLY A 184 -3.27 -7.58 1.17
C GLY A 184 -4.14 -6.77 0.22
N HIS A 185 -3.54 -5.74 -0.38
CA HIS A 185 -4.17 -4.84 -1.33
C HIS A 185 -3.61 -5.03 -2.73
N SER A 186 -4.47 -5.00 -3.75
CA SER A 186 -4.02 -5.07 -5.16
C SER A 186 -3.27 -6.38 -5.44
N GLN A 187 -2.01 -6.30 -5.86
CA GLN A 187 -1.08 -7.43 -5.96
C GLN A 187 -1.00 -8.21 -4.64
N GLY A 188 -0.97 -7.48 -3.50
CA GLY A 188 -0.97 -8.08 -2.18
C GLY A 188 -2.24 -8.86 -1.87
N GLY A 189 -3.39 -8.49 -2.44
CA GLY A 189 -4.61 -9.28 -2.37
C GLY A 189 -4.46 -10.65 -3.02
N VAL A 190 -3.79 -10.70 -4.19
CA VAL A 190 -3.39 -11.97 -4.84
C VAL A 190 -2.40 -12.73 -3.95
N GLY A 191 -1.39 -12.02 -3.41
CA GLY A 191 -0.38 -12.58 -2.52
C GLY A 191 -0.97 -13.17 -1.24
N ALA A 192 -1.93 -12.49 -0.62
CA ALA A 192 -2.62 -12.99 0.58
C ALA A 192 -3.39 -14.28 0.30
N ILE A 193 -4.15 -14.34 -0.81
CA ILE A 193 -4.84 -15.57 -1.23
C ILE A 193 -3.83 -16.68 -1.49
N ASN A 194 -2.76 -16.40 -2.23
CA ASN A 194 -1.73 -17.39 -2.54
C ASN A 194 -0.92 -17.84 -1.30
N ALA A 195 -0.72 -16.96 -0.31
CA ALA A 195 -0.10 -17.34 0.96
C ALA A 195 -0.93 -18.39 1.70
N VAL A 196 -2.26 -18.21 1.73
CA VAL A 196 -3.17 -19.17 2.38
C VAL A 196 -3.29 -20.46 1.57
N THR A 197 -3.43 -20.37 0.24
CA THR A 197 -3.85 -21.53 -0.58
C THR A 197 -2.68 -22.33 -1.17
N ARG A 198 -1.50 -21.74 -1.28
CA ARG A 198 -0.36 -22.34 -1.99
C ARG A 198 0.92 -22.51 -1.17
N GLN A 199 1.04 -21.80 -0.04
CA GLN A 199 2.23 -21.89 0.79
C GLN A 199 2.09 -22.95 1.87
N LYS A 200 3.23 -23.54 2.29
CA LYS A 200 3.26 -24.68 3.23
C LYS A 200 2.64 -24.36 4.61
N ASN A 201 2.81 -23.12 5.07
CA ASN A 201 2.30 -22.62 6.34
C ASN A 201 0.95 -21.89 6.19
N GLY A 202 0.32 -21.97 5.01
CA GLY A 202 -0.95 -21.31 4.72
C GLY A 202 -2.12 -21.74 5.63
N ASN A 203 -2.06 -22.99 6.13
CA ASN A 203 -3.04 -23.55 7.08
C ASN A 203 -2.98 -22.90 8.48
N LEU A 204 -1.95 -22.13 8.78
CA LEU A 204 -1.83 -21.38 10.04
C LEU A 204 -2.71 -20.14 10.07
N TYR A 205 -3.01 -19.55 8.90
CA TYR A 205 -3.94 -18.42 8.83
C TYR A 205 -5.36 -18.85 9.20
N LYS A 206 -6.05 -18.01 9.98
CA LYS A 206 -7.41 -18.23 10.45
C LYS A 206 -8.43 -17.32 9.75
N THR A 207 -7.98 -16.23 9.16
CA THR A 207 -8.82 -15.29 8.44
C THR A 207 -8.02 -14.47 7.42
N ILE A 208 -8.71 -13.99 6.37
CA ILE A 208 -8.12 -13.18 5.32
C ILE A 208 -8.95 -11.93 5.03
N CYS A 209 -8.28 -10.79 4.81
CA CYS A 209 -8.86 -9.58 4.25
C CYS A 209 -8.21 -9.28 2.90
N ALA A 210 -8.93 -9.48 1.79
CA ALA A 210 -8.41 -9.23 0.45
C ALA A 210 -9.00 -7.94 -0.12
N GLN A 211 -8.15 -6.92 -0.28
CA GLN A 211 -8.53 -5.58 -0.69
C GLN A 211 -8.18 -5.34 -2.16
N SER A 212 -9.17 -4.91 -2.96
CA SER A 212 -8.98 -4.58 -4.40
C SER A 212 -8.09 -5.58 -5.15
N THR A 213 -8.32 -6.86 -4.91
CA THR A 213 -7.53 -7.97 -5.49
C THR A 213 -7.58 -7.93 -7.01
N THR A 214 -6.43 -8.01 -7.65
CA THR A 214 -6.30 -8.01 -9.11
C THR A 214 -7.17 -9.09 -9.75
N SER A 215 -8.03 -8.68 -10.71
CA SER A 215 -8.95 -9.59 -11.40
C SER A 215 -8.22 -10.57 -12.31
N SER A 216 -8.90 -11.69 -12.63
CA SER A 216 -8.37 -12.71 -13.55
C SER A 216 -8.07 -12.15 -14.94
N ALA A 217 -8.86 -11.19 -15.43
CA ALA A 217 -8.62 -10.53 -16.71
C ALA A 217 -7.35 -9.66 -16.70
N VAL A 218 -7.16 -8.87 -15.65
CA VAL A 218 -5.93 -8.07 -15.48
C VAL A 218 -4.74 -8.99 -15.22
N ALA A 219 -4.90 -10.02 -14.40
CA ALA A 219 -3.88 -11.03 -14.14
C ALA A 219 -3.43 -11.73 -15.43
N TYR A 220 -4.36 -12.05 -16.35
CA TYR A 220 -4.02 -12.62 -17.65
C TYR A 220 -3.09 -11.69 -18.44
N ALA A 221 -3.41 -10.40 -18.53
CA ALA A 221 -2.58 -9.43 -19.24
C ALA A 221 -1.19 -9.27 -18.58
N LEU A 222 -1.15 -9.17 -17.26
CA LEU A 222 0.12 -9.02 -16.51
C LEU A 222 1.01 -10.26 -16.60
N ASN A 223 0.42 -11.46 -16.65
CA ASN A 223 1.18 -12.71 -16.83
C ASN A 223 1.85 -12.83 -18.21
N GLN A 224 1.47 -12.02 -19.20
CA GLN A 224 2.14 -11.97 -20.51
C GLN A 224 3.35 -11.03 -20.53
N LEU A 225 3.56 -10.25 -19.48
CA LEU A 225 4.71 -9.36 -19.39
C LEU A 225 5.98 -10.12 -19.05
N ASP A 226 7.11 -9.63 -19.57
CA ASP A 226 8.44 -10.09 -19.18
C ASP A 226 8.96 -9.32 -17.94
N GLY A 227 9.94 -9.91 -17.25
CA GLY A 227 10.63 -9.28 -16.12
C GLY A 227 9.85 -9.35 -14.79
N GLU A 228 10.13 -8.43 -13.90
CA GLU A 228 9.68 -8.47 -12.50
C GLU A 228 8.16 -8.40 -12.34
N LEU A 229 7.44 -7.79 -13.28
CA LEU A 229 5.98 -7.73 -13.27
C LEU A 229 5.33 -8.95 -13.92
N GLY A 230 6.07 -9.82 -14.59
CA GLY A 230 5.54 -10.99 -15.28
C GLY A 230 5.31 -12.18 -14.35
N GLY A 231 4.26 -12.97 -14.64
CA GLY A 231 3.95 -14.21 -13.95
C GLY A 231 3.43 -14.09 -12.52
N GLY A 232 2.82 -15.16 -12.02
CA GLY A 232 2.40 -15.29 -10.62
C GLY A 232 1.14 -14.51 -10.20
N TRP A 233 0.41 -13.89 -11.12
CA TRP A 233 -0.77 -13.06 -10.82
C TRP A 233 -2.06 -13.85 -10.59
N ASN A 234 -2.05 -15.15 -10.87
CA ASN A 234 -3.24 -15.98 -10.67
C ASN A 234 -3.40 -16.32 -9.19
N CYS A 235 -4.62 -16.19 -8.69
CA CYS A 235 -5.05 -16.75 -7.41
C CYS A 235 -6.32 -17.56 -7.59
N ASP A 236 -6.56 -18.48 -6.65
CA ASP A 236 -7.72 -19.36 -6.65
C ASP A 236 -8.34 -19.35 -5.26
N THR A 237 -9.59 -18.91 -5.17
CA THR A 237 -10.34 -18.85 -3.93
C THR A 237 -11.17 -20.10 -3.67
N SER A 238 -11.24 -21.05 -4.62
CA SER A 238 -12.02 -22.29 -4.44
C SER A 238 -11.51 -23.18 -3.31
N THR A 239 -10.23 -23.04 -2.95
CA THR A 239 -9.59 -23.79 -1.87
C THR A 239 -9.48 -22.98 -0.56
N LEU A 240 -9.99 -21.76 -0.52
CA LEU A 240 -10.04 -20.98 0.73
C LEU A 240 -11.02 -21.63 1.70
N SER A 241 -10.51 -22.08 2.83
CA SER A 241 -11.27 -22.76 3.91
C SER A 241 -11.39 -21.92 5.18
N ILE A 242 -10.95 -20.68 5.16
CA ILE A 242 -10.96 -19.74 6.29
C ILE A 242 -11.87 -18.55 6.00
N PRO A 243 -12.46 -17.89 7.03
CA PRO A 243 -13.26 -16.69 6.86
C PRO A 243 -12.57 -15.63 5.99
N ALA A 244 -13.32 -15.06 5.03
CA ALA A 244 -12.80 -14.12 4.06
C ALA A 244 -13.60 -12.83 3.95
N PHE A 245 -12.95 -11.70 4.13
CA PHE A 245 -13.48 -10.38 3.83
C PHE A 245 -12.82 -9.85 2.55
N MET A 246 -13.63 -9.60 1.53
CA MET A 246 -13.19 -9.10 0.25
C MET A 246 -13.80 -7.72 -0.02
N VAL A 247 -13.00 -6.66 -0.11
CA VAL A 247 -13.47 -5.28 -0.28
C VAL A 247 -12.78 -4.59 -1.45
N ALA A 248 -13.53 -3.77 -2.21
CA ALA A 248 -13.01 -2.97 -3.31
C ALA A 248 -13.79 -1.65 -3.44
N GLY A 249 -13.30 -0.74 -4.26
CA GLY A 249 -13.96 0.52 -4.56
C GLY A 249 -15.01 0.43 -5.67
N THR A 250 -15.76 1.51 -5.86
CA THR A 250 -16.65 1.71 -7.00
C THR A 250 -16.09 2.72 -8.01
N GLY A 251 -14.89 3.25 -7.76
CA GLY A 251 -14.18 4.14 -8.67
C GLY A 251 -13.72 3.42 -9.93
N SER A 252 -13.37 4.19 -10.95
CA SER A 252 -13.12 3.68 -12.31
C SER A 252 -11.93 2.72 -12.40
N ALA A 253 -10.90 2.91 -11.58
CA ALA A 253 -9.74 2.02 -11.58
C ALA A 253 -10.09 0.64 -10.99
N ASP A 254 -10.89 0.57 -9.93
CA ASP A 254 -11.34 -0.69 -9.35
C ASP A 254 -12.48 -1.33 -10.14
N ALA A 255 -13.50 -0.54 -10.47
CA ALA A 255 -14.72 -1.08 -11.07
C ALA A 255 -14.57 -1.37 -12.56
N GLY A 256 -13.84 -0.53 -13.29
CA GLY A 256 -13.94 -0.51 -14.75
C GLY A 256 -15.35 -0.16 -15.23
N ASN A 257 -15.65 -0.49 -16.46
CA ASN A 257 -16.99 -0.33 -17.04
C ASN A 257 -17.49 -1.58 -17.79
N VAL A 258 -16.83 -2.72 -17.60
CA VAL A 258 -17.28 -4.02 -18.12
C VAL A 258 -17.87 -4.87 -16.99
N GLU A 259 -18.95 -5.58 -17.28
CA GLU A 259 -19.73 -6.33 -16.27
C GLU A 259 -19.37 -7.81 -16.21
N GLU A 260 -18.48 -8.27 -17.07
CA GLU A 260 -18.07 -9.68 -17.19
C GLU A 260 -16.58 -9.82 -17.52
N ASN A 261 -16.05 -11.02 -17.35
CA ASN A 261 -14.69 -11.33 -17.74
C ASN A 261 -14.54 -11.39 -19.26
N ARG A 262 -13.87 -10.39 -19.83
CA ARG A 262 -13.56 -10.33 -21.26
C ARG A 262 -12.12 -9.93 -21.48
N LEU A 263 -11.43 -10.63 -22.37
CA LEU A 263 -10.06 -10.29 -22.76
C LEU A 263 -10.02 -9.27 -23.90
N GLU A 264 -11.02 -9.30 -24.79
CA GLU A 264 -11.16 -8.34 -25.89
C GLU A 264 -12.15 -7.24 -25.48
N LEU A 265 -11.68 -6.01 -25.47
CA LEU A 265 -12.45 -4.83 -25.08
C LEU A 265 -12.85 -4.01 -26.31
N ALA A 266 -14.08 -3.52 -26.35
CA ALA A 266 -14.51 -2.55 -27.35
C ALA A 266 -13.91 -1.16 -27.05
N GLU A 267 -14.01 -0.25 -28.02
CA GLU A 267 -13.58 1.14 -27.82
C GLU A 267 -14.33 1.79 -26.63
N GLY A 268 -13.58 2.37 -25.70
CA GLY A 268 -14.10 2.98 -24.49
C GLY A 268 -14.40 2.03 -23.34
N GLU A 269 -14.22 0.72 -23.53
CA GLU A 269 -14.29 -0.25 -22.43
C GLU A 269 -12.98 -0.34 -21.65
N THR A 270 -13.08 -0.54 -20.36
CA THR A 270 -11.95 -0.70 -19.44
C THR A 270 -12.23 -1.82 -18.45
N GLN A 271 -11.29 -2.74 -18.32
CA GLN A 271 -11.30 -3.68 -17.19
C GLN A 271 -10.93 -2.95 -15.92
N GLY A 272 -11.71 -3.16 -14.88
CA GLY A 272 -11.33 -2.74 -13.54
C GLY A 272 -10.27 -3.66 -12.95
N ILE A 273 -9.46 -3.13 -12.03
CA ILE A 273 -8.50 -3.96 -11.29
C ILE A 273 -9.26 -4.98 -10.43
N CYS A 274 -10.33 -4.56 -9.77
CA CYS A 274 -11.18 -5.40 -8.94
C CYS A 274 -12.69 -5.16 -9.20
N PRO A 275 -13.21 -5.48 -10.40
CA PRO A 275 -14.61 -5.26 -10.73
C PRO A 275 -15.55 -6.16 -9.92
N LEU A 276 -16.85 -5.83 -9.93
CA LEU A 276 -17.83 -6.57 -9.15
C LEU A 276 -17.98 -8.03 -9.63
N TRP A 277 -17.92 -8.28 -10.93
CA TRP A 277 -17.98 -9.63 -11.48
C TRP A 277 -16.86 -10.52 -10.91
N TRP A 278 -15.63 -10.01 -10.81
CA TRP A 278 -14.50 -10.74 -10.24
C TRP A 278 -14.71 -11.10 -8.77
N ARG A 279 -15.25 -10.16 -8.00
CA ARG A 279 -15.53 -10.43 -6.58
C ARG A 279 -16.62 -11.47 -6.39
N ARG A 280 -17.63 -11.48 -7.26
CA ARG A 280 -18.66 -12.53 -7.29
C ARG A 280 -18.03 -13.87 -7.67
N GLU A 281 -17.24 -13.93 -8.73
CA GLU A 281 -16.52 -15.15 -9.10
C GLU A 281 -15.69 -15.70 -7.93
N CYS A 282 -14.88 -14.86 -7.26
CA CYS A 282 -14.12 -15.28 -6.08
C CYS A 282 -15.00 -15.82 -4.95
N SER A 283 -16.14 -15.18 -4.70
CA SER A 283 -17.07 -15.60 -3.65
C SER A 283 -17.83 -16.87 -4.00
N ASP A 284 -18.26 -16.99 -5.25
CA ASP A 284 -19.14 -18.08 -5.71
C ASP A 284 -18.41 -19.44 -5.76
N VAL A 285 -17.07 -19.40 -6.01
CA VAL A 285 -16.26 -20.64 -6.01
C VAL A 285 -15.78 -21.06 -4.62
N MET A 286 -15.85 -20.19 -3.62
CA MET A 286 -15.51 -20.55 -2.25
C MET A 286 -16.55 -21.52 -1.67
N PRO A 287 -16.15 -22.48 -0.80
CA PRO A 287 -17.09 -23.38 -0.14
C PRO A 287 -18.18 -22.62 0.60
N ASP A 288 -19.44 -23.10 0.52
CA ASP A 288 -20.60 -22.45 1.19
C ASP A 288 -20.50 -22.48 2.71
N THR A 289 -19.70 -23.37 3.26
CA THR A 289 -19.47 -23.51 4.71
C THR A 289 -18.51 -22.44 5.26
N VAL A 290 -17.82 -21.69 4.38
CA VAL A 290 -16.86 -20.67 4.77
C VAL A 290 -17.56 -19.32 4.93
N PRO A 291 -17.46 -18.65 6.09
CA PRO A 291 -17.94 -17.29 6.25
C PRO A 291 -17.24 -16.35 5.27
N LYS A 292 -18.02 -15.64 4.45
CA LYS A 292 -17.48 -14.73 3.42
C LYS A 292 -18.31 -13.48 3.32
N VAL A 293 -17.61 -12.33 3.26
CA VAL A 293 -18.22 -11.00 3.09
C VAL A 293 -17.60 -10.33 1.87
N ILE A 294 -18.45 -9.85 0.95
CA ILE A 294 -18.04 -9.01 -0.16
C ILE A 294 -18.54 -7.60 0.07
N GLY A 295 -17.63 -6.61 0.04
CA GLY A 295 -17.95 -5.20 0.21
C GLY A 295 -17.52 -4.34 -0.99
N ARG A 296 -18.26 -3.24 -1.23
CA ARG A 296 -17.85 -2.16 -2.15
C ARG A 296 -17.98 -0.83 -1.43
N LEU A 297 -16.92 -0.03 -1.45
CA LEU A 297 -16.93 1.31 -0.89
C LEU A 297 -17.31 2.33 -1.96
N SER A 298 -18.49 2.94 -1.79
CA SER A 298 -19.05 3.91 -2.74
C SER A 298 -18.14 5.14 -2.87
N GLY A 299 -17.84 5.54 -4.11
CA GLY A 299 -17.03 6.71 -4.41
C GLY A 299 -15.54 6.58 -4.05
N LYS A 300 -15.08 5.39 -3.65
CA LYS A 300 -13.66 5.11 -3.41
C LYS A 300 -13.07 4.38 -4.60
N ASP A 301 -11.80 4.65 -4.89
CA ASP A 301 -11.08 4.00 -5.97
C ASP A 301 -9.90 3.17 -5.45
N HIS A 302 -9.23 2.48 -6.32
CA HIS A 302 -8.18 1.50 -6.03
C HIS A 302 -7.20 1.94 -4.94
N GLY A 303 -6.61 3.13 -5.10
CA GLY A 303 -5.65 3.68 -4.15
C GLY A 303 -6.23 4.14 -2.81
N ASP A 304 -7.56 4.32 -2.72
CA ASP A 304 -8.22 4.77 -1.49
C ASP A 304 -8.50 3.60 -0.52
N ILE A 305 -8.57 2.37 -1.05
CA ILE A 305 -9.11 1.23 -0.32
C ILE A 305 -8.31 0.87 0.95
N PRO A 306 -6.98 0.85 0.96
CA PRO A 306 -6.23 0.53 2.16
C PRO A 306 -6.59 1.43 3.35
N PHE A 307 -6.89 2.69 3.10
CA PHE A 307 -7.21 3.68 4.12
C PHE A 307 -8.72 3.78 4.40
N SER A 308 -9.54 3.64 3.36
CA SER A 308 -11.00 3.79 3.49
C SER A 308 -11.69 2.53 3.99
N ALA A 309 -11.12 1.36 3.76
CA ALA A 309 -11.62 0.09 4.29
C ALA A 309 -11.04 -0.27 5.65
N ASP A 310 -10.10 0.52 6.17
CA ASP A 310 -9.33 0.20 7.37
C ASP A 310 -10.19 -0.08 8.60
N GLY A 311 -11.19 0.75 8.88
CA GLY A 311 -12.13 0.49 9.98
C GLY A 311 -12.92 -0.82 9.83
N TYR A 312 -13.26 -1.21 8.61
CA TYR A 312 -13.91 -2.50 8.33
C TYR A 312 -12.92 -3.66 8.46
N MET A 313 -11.69 -3.49 7.99
CA MET A 313 -10.61 -4.47 8.12
C MET A 313 -10.29 -4.72 9.60
N THR A 314 -10.14 -3.65 10.38
CA THR A 314 -9.89 -3.73 11.82
C THR A 314 -11.04 -4.45 12.53
N ALA A 315 -12.30 -4.09 12.22
CA ALA A 315 -13.48 -4.77 12.76
C ALA A 315 -13.48 -6.27 12.42
N TRP A 316 -13.06 -6.63 11.20
CA TRP A 316 -12.96 -8.01 10.74
C TRP A 316 -11.95 -8.82 11.55
N PHE A 317 -10.79 -8.27 11.82
CA PHE A 317 -9.76 -8.96 12.62
C PHE A 317 -10.09 -8.98 14.12
N MET A 318 -10.94 -8.08 14.60
CA MET A 318 -11.40 -8.02 15.99
C MET A 318 -12.61 -8.94 16.27
N SER A 319 -13.23 -9.56 15.24
CA SER A 319 -14.38 -10.43 15.37
C SER A 319 -14.00 -11.90 15.44
#